data_85d72050bcc70b0bea28b255554008ce
#
_entry.id   85d72050bcc70b0bea28b255554008ce
#
_cell.length_a   1.000
_cell.length_b   1.000
_cell.length_c   1.000
_cell.angle_alpha   90.00
_cell.angle_beta   90.00
_cell.angle_gamma   90.00
#
_symmetry.space_group_name_H-M   'P 1'
#
loop_
_entity.id
_entity.type
_entity.pdbx_description
1 polymer ?
#
loop_
_entity_poly.entity_id
_entity_poly.type
_entity_poly.pdbx_seq_one_letter_code
_entity_poly.pdbx_strand_id
1 'polypeptide(L)'
;MDIPLKKSVVLNYRYEVKAVIGTGSYGIVYRCNDLKMNENIVIKQLRKSKRRSKKELKQFENEISILRMLNHRNIPKFHEKFSQDGNVYFVMDFIEGNNLEDHIFSNQLTFNEKESLYFLDKLVDLVCYLHEHDIFHQDLRIPNILLKNHQPILIDFGLSKMINSDNLAKESILQLKRQDFYDLGEILLYVLYTTYASKSKKALPWTEELSLEKETVHLLKRLLSIQEPYSDIKEISMDLKAVLKSKNWN
;
A
#
# COMPACT_ATOMS: atom_id res chain seq x y z
N MET A 1 0.87 22.74 -15.46
CA MET A 1 0.39 21.37 -15.09
C MET A 1 0.98 20.40 -16.10
N ASP A 2 1.51 19.24 -15.67
CA ASP A 2 2.03 18.26 -16.64
C ASP A 2 0.86 17.62 -17.37
N ILE A 3 0.87 17.68 -18.70
CA ILE A 3 -0.16 17.08 -19.55
C ILE A 3 0.17 15.60 -19.69
N PRO A 4 -0.76 14.68 -19.32
CA PRO A 4 -0.58 13.25 -19.54
C PRO A 4 -0.39 12.90 -21.02
N LEU A 5 0.29 11.81 -21.28
CA LEU A 5 0.42 11.27 -22.64
C LEU A 5 -0.96 10.84 -23.18
N LYS A 6 -1.16 11.05 -24.47
CA LYS A 6 -2.38 10.61 -25.15
C LYS A 6 -2.36 9.09 -25.36
N LYS A 7 -3.55 8.51 -25.49
CA LYS A 7 -3.72 7.11 -25.92
C LYS A 7 -3.00 6.86 -27.25
N SER A 8 -2.47 5.66 -27.40
CA SER A 8 -1.73 5.18 -28.58
C SER A 8 -0.34 5.80 -28.78
N VAL A 9 0.14 6.65 -27.87
CA VAL A 9 1.56 7.03 -27.85
C VAL A 9 2.39 5.79 -27.52
N VAL A 10 3.48 5.56 -28.28
CA VAL A 10 4.41 4.45 -28.04
C VAL A 10 5.66 4.96 -27.33
N LEU A 11 5.93 4.42 -26.16
CA LEU A 11 7.11 4.68 -25.36
C LEU A 11 8.17 3.60 -25.60
N ASN A 12 9.44 3.99 -25.65
CA ASN A 12 10.59 3.12 -25.83
C ASN A 12 10.43 2.12 -27.00
N TYR A 13 9.75 2.55 -28.08
CA TYR A 13 9.42 1.71 -29.26
C TYR A 13 8.71 0.38 -28.93
N ARG A 14 8.18 0.25 -27.70
CA ARG A 14 7.66 -1.00 -27.17
C ARG A 14 6.33 -0.87 -26.44
N TYR A 15 6.09 0.23 -25.74
CA TYR A 15 4.97 0.32 -24.81
C TYR A 15 3.91 1.28 -25.29
N GLU A 16 2.78 0.78 -25.74
CA GLU A 16 1.66 1.59 -26.21
C GLU A 16 0.77 2.03 -25.05
N VAL A 17 0.64 3.33 -24.82
CA VAL A 17 -0.24 3.90 -23.79
C VAL A 17 -1.71 3.57 -24.09
N LYS A 18 -2.39 2.92 -23.17
CA LYS A 18 -3.82 2.59 -23.27
C LYS A 18 -4.70 3.53 -22.44
N ALA A 19 -4.26 3.88 -21.22
CA ALA A 19 -4.99 4.78 -20.34
C ALA A 19 -4.07 5.40 -19.28
N VAL A 20 -4.47 6.55 -18.76
CA VAL A 20 -3.95 7.08 -17.49
C VAL A 20 -4.75 6.43 -16.38
N ILE A 21 -4.08 5.80 -15.44
CA ILE A 21 -4.69 5.10 -14.30
C ILE A 21 -4.40 5.77 -12.95
N GLY A 22 -3.50 6.76 -12.94
CA GLY A 22 -3.20 7.54 -11.74
C GLY A 22 -2.47 8.84 -12.05
N THR A 23 -2.79 9.89 -11.31
CA THR A 23 -2.10 11.19 -11.37
C THR A 23 -1.84 11.67 -9.95
N GLY A 24 -0.69 11.31 -9.41
CA GLY A 24 -0.26 11.73 -8.06
C GLY A 24 0.66 12.96 -8.07
N SER A 25 1.05 13.39 -6.88
CA SER A 25 1.96 14.53 -6.68
C SER A 25 3.33 14.31 -7.33
N TYR A 26 3.79 13.07 -7.40
CA TYR A 26 5.14 12.70 -7.83
C TYR A 26 5.21 12.19 -9.27
N GLY A 27 4.14 11.58 -9.76
CA GLY A 27 4.15 10.91 -11.05
C GLY A 27 2.80 10.83 -11.75
N ILE A 28 2.85 10.39 -12.98
CA ILE A 28 1.69 9.99 -13.78
C ILE A 28 1.85 8.50 -14.06
N VAL A 29 0.79 7.74 -13.82
CA VAL A 29 0.78 6.29 -13.96
C VAL A 29 -0.09 5.93 -15.17
N TYR A 30 0.47 5.15 -16.08
CA TYR A 30 -0.19 4.70 -17.30
C TYR A 30 -0.35 3.19 -17.31
N ARG A 31 -1.50 2.71 -17.74
CA ARG A 31 -1.65 1.36 -18.25
C ARG A 31 -1.21 1.35 -19.70
N CYS A 32 -0.28 0.48 -20.03
CA CYS A 32 0.25 0.31 -21.39
C CYS A 32 0.11 -1.15 -21.84
N ASN A 33 0.18 -1.36 -23.16
CA ASN A 33 0.38 -2.68 -23.73
C ASN A 33 1.86 -2.83 -24.14
N ASP A 34 2.52 -3.87 -23.67
CA ASP A 34 3.83 -4.26 -24.17
C ASP A 34 3.65 -4.92 -25.55
N LEU A 35 4.04 -4.24 -26.62
CA LEU A 35 3.91 -4.71 -27.98
C LEU A 35 4.75 -5.95 -28.29
N LYS A 36 5.79 -6.21 -27.49
CA LYS A 36 6.66 -7.38 -27.65
C LYS A 36 6.07 -8.63 -27.01
N MET A 37 5.52 -8.49 -25.80
CA MET A 37 4.97 -9.60 -25.01
C MET A 37 3.45 -9.75 -25.17
N ASN A 38 2.80 -8.71 -25.72
CA ASN A 38 1.33 -8.59 -25.83
C ASN A 38 0.62 -8.67 -24.46
N GLU A 39 1.20 -8.02 -23.46
CA GLU A 39 0.70 -8.03 -22.07
C GLU A 39 0.47 -6.61 -21.57
N ASN A 40 -0.48 -6.46 -20.63
CA ASN A 40 -0.67 -5.19 -19.94
C ASN A 40 0.47 -4.99 -18.92
N ILE A 41 1.01 -3.77 -18.91
CA ILE A 41 2.02 -3.32 -17.94
C ILE A 41 1.68 -1.93 -17.41
N VAL A 42 2.31 -1.53 -16.32
CA VAL A 42 2.24 -0.18 -15.78
C VAL A 42 3.54 0.57 -16.06
N ILE A 43 3.39 1.81 -16.51
CA ILE A 43 4.53 2.74 -16.62
C ILE A 43 4.25 3.93 -15.70
N LYS A 44 5.17 4.21 -14.77
CA LYS A 44 5.17 5.41 -13.95
C LYS A 44 6.16 6.42 -14.52
N GLN A 45 5.67 7.63 -14.77
CA GLN A 45 6.45 8.77 -15.28
C GLN A 45 6.70 9.74 -14.16
N LEU A 46 7.96 10.15 -13.96
CA LEU A 46 8.27 11.29 -13.09
C LEU A 46 7.73 12.58 -13.72
N ARG A 47 6.99 13.40 -12.94
CA ARG A 47 6.47 14.69 -13.42
C ARG A 47 7.59 15.60 -13.94
N LYS A 48 7.36 16.29 -15.06
CA LYS A 48 8.30 17.27 -15.64
C LYS A 48 8.67 18.37 -14.65
N SER A 49 7.69 18.84 -13.88
CA SER A 49 7.87 19.86 -12.83
C SER A 49 8.80 19.39 -11.70
N LYS A 50 8.94 18.08 -11.48
CA LYS A 50 9.72 17.46 -10.42
C LYS A 50 11.16 17.10 -10.82
N ARG A 51 11.45 17.06 -12.13
CA ARG A 51 12.77 16.65 -12.66
C ARG A 51 13.95 17.55 -12.26
N ARG A 52 13.69 18.82 -11.93
CA ARG A 52 14.72 19.77 -11.46
C ARG A 52 15.00 19.66 -9.96
N SER A 53 14.15 18.99 -9.22
CA SER A 53 14.31 18.78 -7.78
C SER A 53 15.15 17.54 -7.51
N LYS A 54 16.35 17.73 -6.94
CA LYS A 54 17.21 16.61 -6.50
C LYS A 54 16.50 15.68 -5.51
N LYS A 55 15.64 16.23 -4.64
CA LYS A 55 14.84 15.47 -3.67
C LYS A 55 13.87 14.53 -4.37
N GLU A 56 13.11 15.04 -5.32
CA GLU A 56 12.09 14.24 -6.03
C GLU A 56 12.73 13.20 -6.95
N LEU A 57 13.85 13.53 -7.60
CA LEU A 57 14.61 12.54 -8.36
C LEU A 57 15.12 11.42 -7.45
N LYS A 58 15.70 11.77 -6.30
CA LYS A 58 16.19 10.77 -5.33
C LYS A 58 15.05 9.88 -4.83
N GLN A 59 13.86 10.44 -4.59
CA GLN A 59 12.69 9.69 -4.14
C GLN A 59 12.21 8.71 -5.24
N PHE A 60 12.17 9.15 -6.49
CA PHE A 60 11.81 8.30 -7.63
C PHE A 60 12.83 7.15 -7.84
N GLU A 61 14.12 7.44 -7.69
CA GLU A 61 15.19 6.42 -7.76
C GLU A 61 15.11 5.44 -6.57
N ASN A 62 14.76 5.93 -5.39
CA ASN A 62 14.57 5.09 -4.20
C ASN A 62 13.41 4.10 -4.42
N GLU A 63 12.27 4.55 -4.95
CA GLU A 63 11.14 3.68 -5.30
C GLU A 63 11.57 2.57 -6.28
N ILE A 64 12.33 2.93 -7.32
CA ILE A 64 12.88 1.96 -8.28
C ILE A 64 13.82 0.95 -7.57
N SER A 65 14.68 1.43 -6.68
CA SER A 65 15.61 0.58 -5.94
C SER A 65 14.89 -0.41 -5.03
N ILE A 66 13.85 0.03 -4.35
CA ILE A 66 12.98 -0.81 -3.52
C ILE A 66 12.31 -1.89 -4.38
N LEU A 67 11.64 -1.51 -5.46
CA LEU A 67 10.94 -2.47 -6.34
C LEU A 67 11.90 -3.48 -6.99
N ARG A 68 13.16 -3.12 -7.23
CA ARG A 68 14.18 -4.05 -7.73
C ARG A 68 14.59 -5.12 -6.71
N MET A 69 14.59 -4.77 -5.43
CA MET A 69 14.94 -5.70 -4.35
C MET A 69 13.81 -6.66 -4.02
N LEU A 70 12.56 -6.19 -4.13
CA LEU A 70 11.40 -6.95 -3.73
C LEU A 70 11.06 -8.03 -4.76
N ASN A 71 10.87 -9.26 -4.28
CA ASN A 71 10.40 -10.39 -5.09
C ASN A 71 9.29 -11.11 -4.31
N HIS A 72 8.08 -10.60 -4.39
CA HIS A 72 6.92 -11.14 -3.68
C HIS A 72 5.69 -11.13 -4.57
N ARG A 73 4.90 -12.21 -4.57
CA ARG A 73 3.69 -12.38 -5.42
C ARG A 73 2.62 -11.30 -5.25
N ASN A 74 2.63 -10.63 -4.09
CA ASN A 74 1.67 -9.59 -3.73
C ASN A 74 2.29 -8.17 -3.82
N ILE A 75 3.35 -8.01 -4.61
CA ILE A 75 4.01 -6.73 -4.91
C ILE A 75 4.31 -6.73 -6.41
N PRO A 76 4.01 -5.64 -7.16
CA PRO A 76 4.33 -5.55 -8.58
C PRO A 76 5.83 -5.71 -8.82
N LYS A 77 6.19 -6.54 -9.77
CA LYS A 77 7.59 -6.75 -10.15
C LYS A 77 8.08 -5.58 -11.00
N PHE A 78 9.26 -5.06 -10.69
CA PHE A 78 9.97 -4.11 -11.54
C PHE A 78 10.52 -4.80 -12.79
N HIS A 79 10.40 -4.14 -13.96
CA HIS A 79 10.96 -4.64 -15.22
C HIS A 79 12.16 -3.83 -15.68
N GLU A 80 11.95 -2.55 -16.01
CA GLU A 80 13.01 -1.70 -16.51
C GLU A 80 12.77 -0.22 -16.20
N LYS A 81 13.82 0.57 -16.33
CA LYS A 81 13.80 2.04 -16.32
C LYS A 81 14.36 2.55 -17.64
N PHE A 82 13.73 3.57 -18.20
CA PHE A 82 14.21 4.24 -19.42
C PHE A 82 13.95 5.73 -19.38
N SER A 83 14.57 6.43 -20.32
CA SER A 83 14.35 7.87 -20.54
C SER A 83 13.97 8.12 -22.00
N GLN A 84 12.98 8.97 -22.22
CA GLN A 84 12.55 9.39 -23.56
C GLN A 84 12.08 10.84 -23.51
N ASP A 85 12.51 11.65 -24.49
CA ASP A 85 12.17 13.08 -24.62
C ASP A 85 12.42 13.86 -23.31
N GLY A 86 13.53 13.52 -22.65
CA GLY A 86 13.92 14.08 -21.36
C GLY A 86 12.99 13.73 -20.20
N ASN A 87 12.04 12.84 -20.35
CA ASN A 87 11.24 12.26 -19.24
C ASN A 87 11.88 10.97 -18.76
N VAL A 88 11.67 10.66 -17.48
CA VAL A 88 12.13 9.43 -16.84
C VAL A 88 10.91 8.56 -16.53
N TYR A 89 11.02 7.29 -16.84
CA TYR A 89 9.97 6.29 -16.70
C TYR A 89 10.51 5.03 -16.06
N PHE A 90 9.66 4.30 -15.33
CA PHE A 90 9.92 2.91 -15.04
C PHE A 90 8.69 2.04 -15.31
N VAL A 91 8.93 0.77 -15.53
CA VAL A 91 7.97 -0.26 -15.93
C VAL A 91 7.85 -1.29 -14.84
N MET A 92 6.61 -1.67 -14.51
CA MET A 92 6.28 -2.70 -13.54
C MET A 92 5.05 -3.49 -13.97
N ASP A 93 4.77 -4.59 -13.29
CA ASP A 93 3.58 -5.39 -13.53
C ASP A 93 2.29 -4.57 -13.49
N PHE A 94 1.37 -4.88 -14.39
CA PHE A 94 -0.02 -4.47 -14.26
C PHE A 94 -0.78 -5.51 -13.45
N ILE A 95 -1.31 -5.11 -12.32
CA ILE A 95 -2.19 -5.94 -11.51
C ILE A 95 -3.62 -5.58 -11.86
N GLU A 96 -4.36 -6.56 -12.37
CA GLU A 96 -5.78 -6.41 -12.66
C GLU A 96 -6.58 -6.39 -11.36
N GLY A 97 -7.46 -5.42 -11.22
CA GLY A 97 -8.32 -5.21 -10.06
C GLY A 97 -8.44 -3.74 -9.69
N ASN A 98 -9.41 -3.46 -8.83
CA ASN A 98 -9.59 -2.15 -8.22
C ASN A 98 -8.81 -2.08 -6.90
N ASN A 99 -8.51 -0.87 -6.44
CA ASN A 99 -7.96 -0.69 -5.11
C ASN A 99 -9.05 -0.92 -4.04
N LEU A 100 -8.62 -1.06 -2.80
CA LEU A 100 -9.53 -1.32 -1.68
C LEU A 100 -10.51 -0.17 -1.45
N GLU A 101 -10.08 1.08 -1.70
CA GLU A 101 -10.95 2.25 -1.62
C GLU A 101 -12.12 2.16 -2.61
N ASP A 102 -11.83 1.85 -3.88
CA ASP A 102 -12.87 1.66 -4.91
C ASP A 102 -13.79 0.48 -4.57
N HIS A 103 -13.25 -0.61 -4.04
CA HIS A 103 -14.05 -1.76 -3.61
C HIS A 103 -15.00 -1.40 -2.48
N ILE A 104 -14.58 -0.63 -1.50
CA ILE A 104 -15.42 -0.20 -0.36
C ILE A 104 -16.46 0.81 -0.82
N PHE A 105 -16.05 1.89 -1.48
CA PHE A 105 -16.94 3.02 -1.74
C PHE A 105 -17.76 2.89 -3.03
N SER A 106 -17.23 2.23 -4.07
CA SER A 106 -17.93 2.08 -5.35
C SER A 106 -18.63 0.74 -5.48
N ASN A 107 -17.99 -0.36 -5.02
CA ASN A 107 -18.51 -1.71 -5.15
C ASN A 107 -19.24 -2.21 -3.88
N GLN A 108 -19.33 -1.36 -2.85
CA GLN A 108 -19.97 -1.69 -1.56
C GLN A 108 -19.44 -2.99 -0.92
N LEU A 109 -18.15 -3.26 -1.08
CA LEU A 109 -17.50 -4.38 -0.40
C LEU A 109 -17.51 -4.13 1.11
N THR A 110 -18.01 -5.11 1.86
CA THR A 110 -18.06 -5.06 3.31
C THR A 110 -17.21 -6.16 3.92
N PHE A 111 -16.72 -5.90 5.13
CA PHE A 111 -15.96 -6.85 5.93
C PHE A 111 -16.59 -6.94 7.32
N ASN A 112 -17.01 -8.11 7.73
CA ASN A 112 -17.30 -8.33 9.15
C ASN A 112 -16.00 -8.37 9.96
N GLU A 113 -16.09 -8.44 11.28
CA GLU A 113 -14.92 -8.41 12.18
C GLU A 113 -13.91 -9.52 11.86
N LYS A 114 -14.41 -10.75 11.65
CA LYS A 114 -13.59 -11.91 11.29
C LYS A 114 -12.83 -11.70 9.98
N GLU A 115 -13.54 -11.26 8.94
CA GLU A 115 -12.96 -10.98 7.62
C GLU A 115 -11.94 -9.86 7.67
N SER A 116 -12.21 -8.81 8.48
CA SER A 116 -11.29 -7.70 8.72
C SER A 116 -9.99 -8.17 9.36
N LEU A 117 -10.07 -9.06 10.36
CA LEU A 117 -8.89 -9.62 11.01
C LEU A 117 -8.08 -10.54 10.09
N TYR A 118 -8.74 -11.38 9.27
CA TYR A 118 -8.04 -12.18 8.26
C TYR A 118 -7.41 -11.33 7.16
N PHE A 119 -8.05 -10.23 6.81
CA PHE A 119 -7.47 -9.28 5.86
C PHE A 119 -6.23 -8.60 6.45
N LEU A 120 -6.32 -8.17 7.73
CA LEU A 120 -5.18 -7.61 8.44
C LEU A 120 -4.01 -8.62 8.55
N ASP A 121 -4.28 -9.91 8.82
CA ASP A 121 -3.24 -10.93 8.90
C ASP A 121 -2.40 -11.02 7.62
N LYS A 122 -3.06 -10.95 6.46
CA LYS A 122 -2.37 -10.92 5.16
C LYS A 122 -1.54 -9.64 4.94
N LEU A 123 -2.02 -8.50 5.44
CA LEU A 123 -1.25 -7.25 5.39
C LEU A 123 -0.05 -7.28 6.34
N VAL A 124 -0.22 -7.84 7.53
CA VAL A 124 0.86 -8.02 8.51
C VAL A 124 1.97 -8.89 7.93
N ASP A 125 1.62 -9.98 7.23
CA ASP A 125 2.61 -10.83 6.54
C ASP A 125 3.41 -10.03 5.48
N LEU A 126 2.73 -9.16 4.70
CA LEU A 126 3.39 -8.31 3.71
C LEU A 126 4.31 -7.26 4.36
N VAL A 127 3.86 -6.61 5.44
CA VAL A 127 4.67 -5.64 6.17
C VAL A 127 5.84 -6.33 6.86
N CYS A 128 5.66 -7.55 7.38
CA CYS A 128 6.74 -8.37 7.92
C CYS A 128 7.83 -8.62 6.86
N TYR A 129 7.41 -9.05 5.65
CA TYR A 129 8.32 -9.23 4.53
C TYR A 129 9.10 -7.95 4.18
N LEU A 130 8.45 -6.78 4.17
CA LEU A 130 9.13 -5.50 3.93
C LEU A 130 10.16 -5.19 5.02
N HIS A 131 9.76 -5.30 6.30
CA HIS A 131 10.63 -5.00 7.43
C HIS A 131 11.84 -5.96 7.51
N GLU A 132 11.70 -7.23 7.09
CA GLU A 132 12.80 -8.20 6.98
C GLU A 132 13.83 -7.79 5.90
N HIS A 133 13.45 -6.91 4.98
CA HIS A 133 14.34 -6.34 3.95
C HIS A 133 14.78 -4.91 4.28
N ASP A 134 14.62 -4.47 5.55
CA ASP A 134 14.89 -3.09 6.00
C ASP A 134 14.13 -2.02 5.18
N ILE A 135 12.93 -2.37 4.69
CA ILE A 135 12.04 -1.48 3.93
C ILE A 135 10.81 -1.16 4.79
N PHE A 136 10.50 0.13 4.92
CA PHE A 136 9.35 0.67 5.64
C PHE A 136 8.46 1.40 4.63
N HIS A 137 7.18 1.03 4.55
CA HIS A 137 6.28 1.50 3.49
C HIS A 137 5.92 2.99 3.63
N GLN A 138 5.59 3.44 4.83
CA GLN A 138 5.34 4.84 5.22
C GLN A 138 4.15 5.53 4.54
N ASP A 139 3.33 4.79 3.80
CA ASP A 139 2.08 5.26 3.18
C ASP A 139 1.12 4.09 2.94
N LEU A 140 0.99 3.20 3.96
CA LEU A 140 -0.01 2.11 3.89
C LEU A 140 -1.41 2.72 4.04
N ARG A 141 -2.23 2.57 3.00
CA ARG A 141 -3.58 3.12 2.96
C ARG A 141 -4.42 2.40 1.91
N ILE A 142 -5.73 2.47 2.07
CA ILE A 142 -6.68 1.73 1.21
C ILE A 142 -6.54 1.99 -0.30
N PRO A 143 -6.17 3.20 -0.81
CA PRO A 143 -5.89 3.40 -2.23
C PRO A 143 -4.62 2.68 -2.72
N ASN A 144 -3.66 2.38 -1.84
CA ASN A 144 -2.39 1.73 -2.17
C ASN A 144 -2.43 0.20 -2.02
N ILE A 145 -3.62 -0.37 -1.87
CA ILE A 145 -3.87 -1.81 -1.77
C ILE A 145 -4.82 -2.22 -2.89
N LEU A 146 -4.37 -3.04 -3.83
CA LEU A 146 -5.25 -3.70 -4.79
C LEU A 146 -5.78 -5.01 -4.19
N LEU A 147 -6.99 -5.40 -4.59
CA LEU A 147 -7.54 -6.70 -4.27
C LEU A 147 -7.59 -7.59 -5.52
N LYS A 148 -6.89 -8.72 -5.45
CA LYS A 148 -6.96 -9.77 -6.48
C LYS A 148 -7.24 -11.11 -5.81
N ASN A 149 -8.36 -11.73 -6.13
CA ASN A 149 -8.77 -13.00 -5.52
C ASN A 149 -8.77 -12.96 -3.98
N HIS A 150 -9.31 -11.90 -3.38
CA HIS A 150 -9.31 -11.63 -1.94
C HIS A 150 -7.92 -11.57 -1.28
N GLN A 151 -6.87 -11.37 -2.07
CA GLN A 151 -5.51 -11.15 -1.58
C GLN A 151 -5.14 -9.67 -1.74
N PRO A 152 -4.61 -9.03 -0.68
CA PRO A 152 -4.07 -7.68 -0.80
C PRO A 152 -2.77 -7.70 -1.61
N ILE A 153 -2.60 -6.72 -2.47
CA ILE A 153 -1.37 -6.46 -3.20
C ILE A 153 -0.97 -5.02 -2.91
N LEU A 154 0.21 -4.84 -2.35
CA LEU A 154 0.75 -3.51 -2.06
C LEU A 154 1.29 -2.87 -3.33
N ILE A 155 0.89 -1.63 -3.56
CA ILE A 155 1.37 -0.80 -4.66
C ILE A 155 1.86 0.55 -4.11
N ASP A 156 2.62 1.27 -4.93
CA ASP A 156 3.12 2.62 -4.64
C ASP A 156 4.10 2.71 -3.45
N PHE A 157 5.37 2.49 -3.75
CA PHE A 157 6.49 2.61 -2.81
C PHE A 157 7.14 4.01 -2.84
N GLY A 158 6.44 5.03 -3.36
CA GLY A 158 6.97 6.38 -3.55
C GLY A 158 7.37 7.10 -2.27
N LEU A 159 6.79 6.77 -1.11
CA LEU A 159 7.15 7.32 0.19
C LEU A 159 7.98 6.34 1.04
N SER A 160 8.17 5.12 0.57
CA SER A 160 8.86 4.08 1.30
C SER A 160 10.32 4.43 1.56
N LYS A 161 10.85 3.93 2.65
CA LYS A 161 12.23 4.13 3.06
C LYS A 161 12.95 2.79 3.14
N MET A 162 14.05 2.69 2.42
CA MET A 162 15.02 1.61 2.54
C MET A 162 16.18 2.11 3.38
N ILE A 163 16.51 1.40 4.44
CA ILE A 163 17.48 1.82 5.45
C ILE A 163 18.58 0.77 5.52
N ASN A 164 19.82 1.23 5.63
CA ASN A 164 20.88 0.36 6.15
C ASN A 164 20.83 0.47 7.67
N SER A 165 20.32 -0.58 8.33
CA SER A 165 20.10 -0.64 9.78
C SER A 165 21.37 -0.38 10.60
N ASP A 166 22.57 -0.64 10.02
CA ASP A 166 23.84 -0.41 10.71
C ASP A 166 24.15 1.08 10.94
N ASN A 167 23.47 1.98 10.24
CA ASN A 167 23.77 3.42 10.22
C ASN A 167 22.72 4.31 10.91
N LEU A 168 21.61 3.73 11.41
CA LEU A 168 20.55 4.49 12.07
C LEU A 168 20.40 4.16 13.55
N ALA A 169 20.03 5.16 14.34
CA ALA A 169 19.65 4.96 15.73
C ALA A 169 18.42 4.05 15.82
N LYS A 170 18.42 3.10 16.75
CA LYS A 170 17.30 2.16 17.00
C LYS A 170 15.96 2.86 17.15
N GLU A 171 15.94 4.02 17.80
CA GLU A 171 14.75 4.84 17.99
C GLU A 171 14.16 5.34 16.66
N SER A 172 15.01 5.73 15.70
CA SER A 172 14.57 6.14 14.37
C SER A 172 13.94 4.99 13.58
N ILE A 173 14.51 3.78 13.71
CA ILE A 173 13.94 2.58 13.08
C ILE A 173 12.59 2.24 13.72
N LEU A 174 12.49 2.33 15.06
CA LEU A 174 11.24 2.10 15.78
C LEU A 174 10.13 3.07 15.34
N GLN A 175 10.45 4.35 15.12
CA GLN A 175 9.50 5.32 14.60
C GLN A 175 8.98 4.95 13.20
N LEU A 176 9.85 4.44 12.31
CA LEU A 176 9.42 3.98 10.99
C LEU A 176 8.50 2.76 11.08
N LYS A 177 8.82 1.81 11.93
CA LYS A 177 7.95 0.64 12.21
C LYS A 177 6.59 1.09 12.75
N ARG A 178 6.59 1.98 13.74
CA ARG A 178 5.35 2.49 14.36
C ARG A 178 4.44 3.22 13.38
N GLN A 179 5.00 3.92 12.37
CA GLN A 179 4.18 4.52 11.32
C GLN A 179 3.45 3.44 10.52
N ASP A 180 4.16 2.40 10.05
CA ASP A 180 3.53 1.30 9.32
C ASP A 180 2.49 0.56 10.17
N PHE A 181 2.73 0.41 11.49
CA PHE A 181 1.77 -0.20 12.41
C PHE A 181 0.52 0.65 12.62
N TYR A 182 0.69 1.96 12.74
CA TYR A 182 -0.42 2.91 12.81
C TYR A 182 -1.27 2.86 11.54
N ASP A 183 -0.64 2.85 10.39
CA ASP A 183 -1.31 2.75 9.10
C ASP A 183 -2.11 1.43 8.97
N LEU A 184 -1.56 0.30 9.47
CA LEU A 184 -2.31 -0.98 9.57
C LEU A 184 -3.55 -0.84 10.47
N GLY A 185 -3.45 -0.10 11.57
CA GLY A 185 -4.55 0.20 12.47
C GLY A 185 -5.64 1.02 11.79
N GLU A 186 -5.26 2.04 11.02
CA GLU A 186 -6.21 2.85 10.24
C GLU A 186 -6.91 2.01 9.17
N ILE A 187 -6.18 1.16 8.44
CA ILE A 187 -6.78 0.25 7.46
C ILE A 187 -7.77 -0.71 8.12
N LEU A 188 -7.40 -1.31 9.26
CA LEU A 188 -8.29 -2.19 10.02
C LEU A 188 -9.58 -1.45 10.42
N LEU A 189 -9.43 -0.24 10.92
CA LEU A 189 -10.58 0.59 11.31
C LEU A 189 -11.48 0.89 10.10
N TYR A 190 -10.91 1.25 8.96
CA TYR A 190 -11.67 1.47 7.72
C TYR A 190 -12.49 0.24 7.31
N VAL A 191 -11.90 -0.94 7.29
CA VAL A 191 -12.62 -2.15 6.85
C VAL A 191 -13.68 -2.58 7.87
N LEU A 192 -13.46 -2.37 9.16
CA LEU A 192 -14.46 -2.60 10.21
C LEU A 192 -15.66 -1.66 10.08
N TYR A 193 -15.45 -0.42 9.66
CA TYR A 193 -16.54 0.53 9.42
C TYR A 193 -17.41 0.19 8.21
N THR A 194 -17.00 -0.73 7.34
CA THR A 194 -17.78 -1.08 6.14
C THR A 194 -19.13 -1.73 6.46
N THR A 195 -19.28 -2.33 7.65
CA THR A 195 -20.55 -2.91 8.12
C THR A 195 -21.27 -2.01 9.13
N TYR A 196 -20.71 -0.86 9.46
CA TYR A 196 -21.30 0.04 10.43
C TYR A 196 -22.49 0.82 9.84
N ALA A 197 -23.63 0.70 10.49
CA ALA A 197 -24.80 1.55 10.23
C ALA A 197 -24.94 2.57 11.36
N SER A 198 -24.81 3.86 11.04
CA SER A 198 -24.94 4.93 12.03
C SER A 198 -26.30 4.88 12.72
N LYS A 199 -26.29 4.75 14.05
CA LYS A 199 -27.47 4.78 14.90
C LYS A 199 -27.73 6.15 15.54
N SER A 200 -26.78 7.07 15.41
CA SER A 200 -26.81 8.38 16.04
C SER A 200 -26.55 9.48 15.04
N LYS A 201 -27.18 10.66 15.25
CA LYS A 201 -26.86 11.88 14.50
C LYS A 201 -25.56 12.53 14.96
N LYS A 202 -25.04 12.14 16.12
CA LYS A 202 -23.78 12.65 16.70
C LYS A 202 -22.70 11.61 16.51
N ALA A 203 -21.56 12.02 15.97
CA ALA A 203 -20.38 11.17 15.90
C ALA A 203 -19.90 10.81 17.30
N LEU A 204 -19.65 9.54 17.52
CA LEU A 204 -19.11 8.98 18.74
C LEU A 204 -17.69 8.44 18.50
N PRO A 205 -16.89 8.20 19.53
CA PRO A 205 -15.65 7.46 19.37
C PRO A 205 -15.91 6.08 18.75
N TRP A 206 -14.99 5.59 17.93
CA TRP A 206 -15.12 4.27 17.28
C TRP A 206 -15.37 3.11 18.27
N THR A 207 -14.85 3.25 19.51
CA THR A 207 -15.07 2.29 20.61
C THR A 207 -16.52 2.21 21.10
N GLU A 208 -17.33 3.22 20.78
CA GLU A 208 -18.76 3.27 21.10
C GLU A 208 -19.63 2.99 19.87
N GLU A 209 -19.12 3.32 18.67
CA GLU A 209 -19.81 3.07 17.41
C GLU A 209 -19.73 1.61 16.98
N LEU A 210 -18.56 0.99 17.09
CA LEU A 210 -18.30 -0.38 16.67
C LEU A 210 -18.49 -1.35 17.85
N SER A 211 -19.33 -2.35 17.65
CA SER A 211 -19.51 -3.45 18.63
C SER A 211 -18.50 -4.54 18.33
N LEU A 212 -17.27 -4.36 18.81
CA LEU A 212 -16.14 -5.26 18.59
C LEU A 212 -15.82 -6.08 19.83
N GLU A 213 -15.15 -7.18 19.60
CA GLU A 213 -14.60 -8.02 20.64
C GLU A 213 -13.47 -7.32 21.40
N LYS A 214 -13.31 -7.63 22.68
CA LYS A 214 -12.32 -6.97 23.56
C LYS A 214 -10.91 -7.09 23.03
N GLU A 215 -10.57 -8.24 22.47
CA GLU A 215 -9.25 -8.54 21.90
C GLU A 215 -8.99 -7.71 20.64
N THR A 216 -10.00 -7.54 19.78
CA THR A 216 -9.93 -6.68 18.60
C THR A 216 -9.78 -5.21 19.00
N VAL A 217 -10.50 -4.76 20.02
CA VAL A 217 -10.37 -3.42 20.58
C VAL A 217 -8.96 -3.20 21.16
N HIS A 218 -8.40 -4.19 21.86
CA HIS A 218 -7.06 -4.12 22.39
C HIS A 218 -6.00 -4.02 21.27
N LEU A 219 -6.10 -4.88 20.26
CA LEU A 219 -5.23 -4.87 19.07
C LEU A 219 -5.26 -3.48 18.38
N LEU A 220 -6.46 -2.95 18.11
CA LEU A 220 -6.64 -1.63 17.50
C LEU A 220 -6.03 -0.51 18.35
N LYS A 221 -6.26 -0.51 19.65
CA LYS A 221 -5.70 0.52 20.54
C LYS A 221 -4.18 0.53 20.53
N ARG A 222 -3.53 -0.63 20.45
CA ARG A 222 -2.08 -0.74 20.35
C ARG A 222 -1.57 -0.29 18.98
N LEU A 223 -2.22 -0.71 17.88
CA LEU A 223 -1.88 -0.28 16.53
C LEU A 223 -1.99 1.25 16.39
N LEU A 224 -3.09 1.83 16.85
CA LEU A 224 -3.35 3.28 16.79
C LEU A 224 -2.61 4.10 17.87
N SER A 225 -1.69 3.48 18.61
CA SER A 225 -0.91 4.14 19.68
C SER A 225 -1.76 4.80 20.78
N ILE A 226 -2.99 4.33 21.00
CA ILE A 226 -3.88 4.75 22.11
C ILE A 226 -3.47 4.05 23.41
N GLN A 227 -2.91 2.85 23.31
CA GLN A 227 -2.26 2.10 24.38
C GLN A 227 -0.78 1.90 24.04
N GLU A 228 -0.02 1.20 24.91
CA GLU A 228 1.39 0.88 24.65
C GLU A 228 1.55 0.31 23.23
N PRO A 229 2.23 1.04 22.34
CA PRO A 229 2.31 0.65 20.93
C PRO A 229 3.22 -0.56 20.74
N TYR A 230 3.01 -1.26 19.65
CA TYR A 230 3.88 -2.35 19.23
C TYR A 230 5.31 -1.87 18.92
N SER A 231 6.29 -2.67 19.25
CA SER A 231 7.69 -2.42 18.95
C SER A 231 8.20 -3.25 17.76
N ASP A 232 7.55 -4.38 17.50
CA ASP A 232 7.89 -5.28 16.40
C ASP A 232 6.65 -5.89 15.75
N ILE A 233 6.73 -6.14 14.43
CA ILE A 233 5.63 -6.73 13.65
C ILE A 233 5.26 -8.13 14.13
N LYS A 234 6.21 -8.86 14.72
CA LYS A 234 5.96 -10.21 15.26
C LYS A 234 5.02 -10.19 16.47
N GLU A 235 5.07 -9.13 17.28
CA GLU A 235 4.09 -8.95 18.37
C GLU A 235 2.69 -8.82 17.82
N ILE A 236 2.50 -8.01 16.75
CA ILE A 236 1.20 -7.86 16.07
C ILE A 236 0.72 -9.21 15.53
N SER A 237 1.60 -9.94 14.84
CA SER A 237 1.28 -11.27 14.30
C SER A 237 0.88 -12.27 15.40
N MET A 238 1.54 -12.23 16.58
CA MET A 238 1.22 -13.10 17.71
C MET A 238 -0.16 -12.77 18.30
N ASP A 239 -0.43 -11.50 18.59
CA ASP A 239 -1.70 -11.06 19.15
C ASP A 239 -2.86 -11.35 18.17
N LEU A 240 -2.67 -11.04 16.89
CA LEU A 240 -3.67 -11.29 15.85
C LEU A 240 -3.99 -12.78 15.69
N LYS A 241 -2.97 -13.64 15.68
CA LYS A 241 -3.16 -15.09 15.63
C LYS A 241 -3.84 -15.65 16.89
N ALA A 242 -3.56 -15.05 18.05
CA ALA A 242 -4.24 -15.40 19.29
C ALA A 242 -5.74 -15.07 19.21
N VAL A 243 -6.09 -13.86 18.71
CA VAL A 243 -7.49 -13.46 18.49
C VAL A 243 -8.20 -14.39 17.50
N LEU A 244 -7.57 -14.70 16.37
CA LEU A 244 -8.14 -15.58 15.35
C LEU A 244 -8.35 -17.01 15.84
N LYS A 245 -7.47 -17.53 16.73
CA LYS A 245 -7.57 -18.89 17.29
C LYS A 245 -8.53 -18.99 18.47
N SER A 246 -8.64 -17.96 19.30
CA SER A 246 -9.45 -18.00 20.53
C SER A 246 -10.97 -18.13 20.25
N LYS A 247 -11.38 -17.88 19.03
CA LYS A 247 -12.78 -17.88 18.62
C LYS A 247 -13.03 -18.94 17.57
N ASN A 248 -13.89 -19.90 17.93
CA ASN A 248 -14.61 -20.71 16.94
C ASN A 248 -15.58 -19.76 16.21
N TRP A 249 -15.05 -19.05 15.23
CA TRP A 249 -15.87 -18.28 14.31
C TRP A 249 -16.69 -19.27 13.46
N ASN A 250 -17.88 -19.61 13.93
CA ASN A 250 -18.88 -20.41 13.19
C ASN A 250 -19.48 -19.57 12.05
#